data_8bfb3293567e64740a22833b1505edb4
#
_entry.id   8bfb3293567e64740a22833b1505edb4
#
_cell.length_a   1.000
_cell.length_b   1.000
_cell.length_c   1.000
_cell.angle_alpha   90.00
_cell.angle_beta   90.00
_cell.angle_gamma   90.00
#
_symmetry.space_group_name_H-M   'P 1'
#
loop_
_entity.id
_entity.type
_entity.pdbx_description
1 polymer ?
#
loop_
_entity_poly.entity_id
_entity_poly.type
_entity_poly.pdbx_seq_one_letter_code
_entity_poly.pdbx_strand_id
1 'polypeptide(L)'
;MAINVETQTACLACLDRFMDAVNAHDVSAMEREMHFPHARIAAGTIVTYAAPGSNPLDLFERLRREDGWHRSAWISKTIVQGDDKKVHVAVRYARLRRDDSLIGDYDSLYILTHRDGRWGVLARSSFGP
;
A
#
# COMPACT_ATOMS: atom_id res chain seq x y z
N MET A 1 -1.98 -12.02 20.29
CA MET A 1 -2.44 -10.78 19.66
C MET A 1 -3.96 -10.83 19.59
N ALA A 2 -4.60 -9.85 20.19
CA ALA A 2 -6.07 -9.87 20.36
C ALA A 2 -6.74 -8.84 19.44
N ILE A 3 -6.72 -9.10 18.15
CA ILE A 3 -7.41 -8.27 17.17
C ILE A 3 -8.69 -9.01 16.77
N ASN A 4 -9.84 -8.34 16.88
CA ASN A 4 -11.10 -8.97 16.51
C ASN A 4 -11.21 -9.17 14.99
N VAL A 5 -12.13 -10.07 14.60
CA VAL A 5 -12.31 -10.44 13.18
C VAL A 5 -12.74 -9.25 12.33
N GLU A 6 -13.57 -8.37 12.87
CA GLU A 6 -14.02 -7.16 12.14
C GLU A 6 -12.86 -6.24 11.78
N THR A 7 -11.96 -6.01 12.74
CA THR A 7 -10.75 -5.20 12.50
C THR A 7 -9.85 -5.86 11.47
N GLN A 8 -9.61 -7.18 11.58
CA GLN A 8 -8.80 -7.91 10.62
C GLN A 8 -9.38 -7.80 9.21
N THR A 9 -10.67 -8.04 9.07
CA THR A 9 -11.38 -7.97 7.79
C THR A 9 -11.30 -6.57 7.19
N ALA A 10 -11.53 -5.54 8.00
CA ALA A 10 -11.50 -4.14 7.55
C ALA A 10 -10.10 -3.73 7.05
N CYS A 11 -9.06 -4.14 7.76
CA CYS A 11 -7.67 -3.84 7.36
C CYS A 11 -7.29 -4.53 6.05
N LEU A 12 -7.60 -5.81 5.92
CA LEU A 12 -7.30 -6.55 4.69
C LEU A 12 -8.11 -6.04 3.50
N ALA A 13 -9.38 -5.66 3.73
CA ALA A 13 -10.20 -5.03 2.69
C ALA A 13 -9.64 -3.68 2.24
N CYS A 14 -9.12 -2.88 3.16
CA CYS A 14 -8.44 -1.61 2.83
C CYS A 14 -7.26 -1.86 1.88
N LEU A 15 -6.43 -2.86 2.17
CA LEU A 15 -5.30 -3.20 1.31
C LEU A 15 -5.75 -3.71 -0.06
N ASP A 16 -6.84 -4.45 -0.14
CA ASP A 16 -7.38 -4.90 -1.42
C ASP A 16 -7.89 -3.72 -2.26
N ARG A 17 -8.60 -2.77 -1.64
CA ARG A 17 -9.02 -1.54 -2.34
C ARG A 17 -7.83 -0.69 -2.76
N PHE A 18 -6.80 -0.61 -1.92
CA PHE A 18 -5.55 0.09 -2.26
C PHE A 18 -4.93 -0.51 -3.52
N MET A 19 -4.81 -1.84 -3.58
CA MET A 19 -4.26 -2.54 -4.74
C MET A 19 -5.13 -2.36 -5.98
N ASP A 20 -6.45 -2.42 -5.84
CA ASP A 20 -7.38 -2.18 -6.94
C ASP A 20 -7.20 -0.77 -7.53
N ALA A 21 -7.02 0.23 -6.68
CA ALA A 21 -6.78 1.61 -7.12
C ALA A 21 -5.43 1.75 -7.85
N VAL A 22 -4.38 1.12 -7.33
CA VAL A 22 -3.06 1.07 -7.98
C VAL A 22 -3.19 0.46 -9.38
N ASN A 23 -3.90 -0.66 -9.50
CA ASN A 23 -4.07 -1.36 -10.78
C ASN A 23 -5.02 -0.65 -11.73
N ALA A 24 -5.90 0.20 -11.22
CA ALA A 24 -6.73 1.09 -12.04
C ALA A 24 -5.97 2.35 -12.47
N HIS A 25 -4.73 2.53 -12.02
CA HIS A 25 -3.91 3.72 -12.24
C HIS A 25 -4.61 4.99 -11.75
N ASP A 26 -5.29 4.89 -10.62
CA ASP A 26 -6.11 5.96 -10.04
C ASP A 26 -5.48 6.46 -8.73
N VAL A 27 -4.71 7.54 -8.84
CA VAL A 27 -4.00 8.13 -7.70
C VAL A 27 -4.98 8.58 -6.61
N SER A 28 -6.09 9.21 -6.98
CA SER A 28 -7.08 9.67 -6.00
C SER A 28 -7.74 8.52 -5.26
N ALA A 29 -8.09 7.44 -5.95
CA ALA A 29 -8.65 6.25 -5.32
C ALA A 29 -7.64 5.59 -4.38
N MET A 30 -6.37 5.52 -4.77
CA MET A 30 -5.29 5.02 -3.92
C MET A 30 -5.18 5.87 -2.64
N GLU A 31 -5.19 7.19 -2.77
CA GLU A 31 -5.08 8.09 -1.62
C GLU A 31 -6.28 8.01 -0.68
N ARG A 32 -7.46 7.63 -1.17
CA ARG A 32 -8.62 7.41 -0.29
C ARG A 32 -8.44 6.23 0.67
N GLU A 33 -7.53 5.31 0.36
CA GLU A 33 -7.18 4.20 1.26
C GLU A 33 -5.97 4.52 2.14
N MET A 34 -5.49 5.76 2.11
CA MET A 34 -4.36 6.23 2.92
C MET A 34 -4.86 7.17 4.01
N HIS A 35 -4.04 7.32 5.05
CA HIS A 35 -4.10 8.43 5.99
C HIS A 35 -2.87 9.31 5.83
N PHE A 36 -3.01 10.58 6.20
CA PHE A 36 -1.95 11.57 6.05
C PHE A 36 -1.67 12.28 7.38
N PRO A 37 -0.45 12.78 7.63
CA PRO A 37 0.73 12.63 6.79
C PRO A 37 1.13 11.16 6.67
N HIS A 38 1.51 10.74 5.47
CA HIS A 38 1.88 9.36 5.16
C HIS A 38 3.39 9.29 4.95
N ALA A 39 4.02 8.25 5.47
CA ALA A 39 5.45 8.02 5.29
C ALA A 39 5.71 6.72 4.52
N ARG A 40 6.63 6.76 3.57
CA ARG A 40 7.16 5.58 2.90
C ARG A 40 8.66 5.51 3.12
N ILE A 41 9.11 4.38 3.65
CA ILE A 41 10.53 4.10 3.88
C ILE A 41 10.97 3.04 2.87
N ALA A 42 11.99 3.37 2.07
CA ALA A 42 12.61 2.43 1.15
C ALA A 42 14.12 2.61 1.22
N ALA A 43 14.85 1.54 1.43
CA ALA A 43 16.28 1.57 1.74
C ALA A 43 16.52 2.53 2.93
N GLY A 44 17.43 3.47 2.80
CA GLY A 44 17.73 4.45 3.84
C GLY A 44 16.96 5.77 3.71
N THR A 45 15.91 5.83 2.89
CA THR A 45 15.24 7.07 2.54
C THR A 45 13.79 7.08 3.02
N ILE A 46 13.36 8.20 3.60
CA ILE A 46 11.97 8.44 3.98
C ILE A 46 11.38 9.48 3.02
N VAL A 47 10.23 9.14 2.45
CA VAL A 47 9.42 10.08 1.67
C VAL A 47 8.14 10.35 2.45
N THR A 48 7.83 11.62 2.68
CA THR A 48 6.63 12.05 3.40
C THR A 48 5.64 12.68 2.43
N TYR A 49 4.39 12.24 2.52
CA TYR A 49 3.25 12.79 1.78
C TYR A 49 2.36 13.52 2.80
N ALA A 50 2.35 14.85 2.74
CA ALA A 50 1.77 15.66 3.82
C ALA A 50 0.24 15.59 3.88
N ALA A 51 -0.43 15.51 2.73
CA ALA A 51 -1.88 15.61 2.62
C ALA A 51 -2.36 14.94 1.33
N PRO A 52 -3.68 14.70 1.18
CA PRO A 52 -4.23 14.27 -0.11
C PRO A 52 -3.81 15.22 -1.23
N GLY A 53 -3.44 14.65 -2.37
CA GLY A 53 -2.88 15.40 -3.50
C GLY A 53 -1.35 15.41 -3.53
N SER A 54 -0.68 14.87 -2.50
CA SER A 54 0.79 14.86 -2.43
C SER A 54 1.43 13.84 -3.37
N ASN A 55 0.71 12.76 -3.73
CA ASN A 55 1.24 11.82 -4.70
C ASN A 55 1.21 12.43 -6.10
N PRO A 56 2.27 12.25 -6.91
CA PRO A 56 2.28 12.78 -8.29
C PRO A 56 1.17 12.14 -9.11
N LEU A 57 0.47 12.94 -9.91
CA LEU A 57 -0.59 12.44 -10.79
C LEU A 57 -0.05 11.50 -11.87
N ASP A 58 1.22 11.64 -12.23
CA ASP A 58 1.89 10.81 -13.23
C ASP A 58 2.64 9.61 -12.63
N LEU A 59 2.36 9.26 -11.37
CA LEU A 59 3.04 8.18 -10.65
C LEU A 59 3.07 6.88 -11.47
N PHE A 60 1.91 6.42 -11.92
CA PHE A 60 1.79 5.15 -12.63
C PHE A 60 2.38 5.20 -14.03
N GLU A 61 2.29 6.35 -14.69
CA GLU A 61 2.93 6.59 -15.97
C GLU A 61 4.46 6.51 -15.87
N ARG A 62 5.04 7.06 -14.79
CA ARG A 62 6.49 6.97 -14.56
C ARG A 62 6.93 5.53 -14.30
N LEU A 63 6.16 4.77 -13.50
CA LEU A 63 6.46 3.35 -13.26
C LEU A 63 6.43 2.55 -14.56
N ARG A 64 5.47 2.83 -15.42
CA ARG A 64 5.38 2.20 -16.73
C ARG A 64 6.60 2.52 -17.59
N ARG A 65 7.01 3.78 -17.67
CA ARG A 65 8.16 4.20 -18.48
C ARG A 65 9.48 3.66 -17.98
N GLU A 66 9.66 3.64 -16.66
CA GLU A 66 10.95 3.26 -16.06
C GLU A 66 11.15 1.75 -16.04
N ASP A 67 10.12 0.99 -15.68
CA ASP A 67 10.24 -0.44 -15.42
C ASP A 67 9.34 -1.31 -16.32
N GLY A 68 8.51 -0.70 -17.15
CA GLY A 68 7.49 -1.43 -17.91
C GLY A 68 6.36 -1.94 -17.02
N TRP A 69 6.18 -1.37 -15.83
CA TRP A 69 5.15 -1.79 -14.89
C TRP A 69 3.75 -1.60 -15.49
N HIS A 70 2.90 -2.60 -15.33
CA HIS A 70 1.52 -2.56 -15.75
C HIS A 70 0.56 -2.78 -14.58
N ARG A 71 0.84 -3.76 -13.72
CA ARG A 71 0.03 -4.05 -12.54
C ARG A 71 0.85 -4.68 -11.43
N SER A 72 0.28 -4.68 -10.23
CA SER A 72 0.83 -5.38 -9.08
C SER A 72 -0.19 -6.38 -8.54
N ALA A 73 0.28 -7.37 -7.79
CA ALA A 73 -0.57 -8.35 -7.16
C ALA A 73 -0.07 -8.66 -5.76
N TRP A 74 -0.99 -8.81 -4.81
CA TRP A 74 -0.65 -9.35 -3.49
C TRP A 74 -0.31 -10.84 -3.63
N ILE A 75 0.87 -11.22 -3.12
CA ILE A 75 1.24 -12.63 -2.96
C ILE A 75 0.77 -13.11 -1.59
N SER A 76 0.97 -12.29 -0.54
CA SER A 76 0.49 -12.59 0.80
C SER A 76 0.24 -11.31 1.60
N LYS A 77 -0.69 -11.40 2.55
CA LYS A 77 -1.00 -10.35 3.52
C LYS A 77 -1.20 -11.04 4.88
N THR A 78 -0.35 -10.74 5.84
CA THR A 78 -0.39 -11.35 7.17
C THR A 78 -0.37 -10.26 8.23
N ILE A 79 -1.40 -10.19 9.04
CA ILE A 79 -1.43 -9.30 10.20
C ILE A 79 -0.47 -9.86 11.25
N VAL A 80 0.52 -9.06 11.64
CA VAL A 80 1.59 -9.50 12.55
C VAL A 80 1.48 -8.89 13.94
N GLN A 81 0.87 -7.71 14.05
CA GLN A 81 0.68 -6.99 15.31
C GLN A 81 -0.49 -6.03 15.17
N GLY A 82 -1.15 -5.72 16.27
CA GLY A 82 -2.14 -4.64 16.24
C GLY A 82 -3.11 -4.64 17.41
N ASP A 83 -3.95 -3.62 17.38
CA ASP A 83 -5.05 -3.40 18.32
C ASP A 83 -6.22 -2.76 17.55
N ASP A 84 -7.17 -2.16 18.26
CA ASP A 84 -8.33 -1.52 17.64
C ASP A 84 -8.03 -0.15 17.00
N LYS A 85 -6.80 0.33 17.09
CA LYS A 85 -6.38 1.65 16.57
C LYS A 85 -5.29 1.57 15.52
N LYS A 86 -4.43 0.56 15.60
CA LYS A 86 -3.29 0.43 14.69
C LYS A 86 -3.01 -1.04 14.43
N VAL A 87 -2.80 -1.39 13.16
CA VAL A 87 -2.53 -2.75 12.72
C VAL A 87 -1.32 -2.76 11.79
N HIS A 88 -0.41 -3.70 12.02
CA HIS A 88 0.73 -3.94 11.15
C HIS A 88 0.49 -5.17 10.29
N VAL A 89 0.65 -5.02 8.97
CA VAL A 89 0.44 -6.10 8.01
C VAL A 89 1.73 -6.34 7.24
N ALA A 90 2.30 -7.52 7.40
CA ALA A 90 3.42 -7.96 6.57
C ALA A 90 2.85 -8.44 5.24
N VAL A 91 3.34 -7.89 4.15
CA VAL A 91 2.88 -8.23 2.81
C VAL A 91 4.03 -8.64 1.92
N ARG A 92 3.72 -9.44 0.90
CA ARG A 92 4.59 -9.66 -0.24
C ARG A 92 3.77 -9.36 -1.48
N TYR A 93 4.35 -8.59 -2.42
CA TYR A 93 3.67 -8.22 -3.65
C TYR A 93 4.59 -8.37 -4.85
N ALA A 94 3.98 -8.64 -6.00
CA ALA A 94 4.67 -8.72 -7.28
C ALA A 94 4.37 -7.49 -8.12
N ARG A 95 5.36 -7.04 -8.88
CA ARG A 95 5.19 -6.07 -9.98
C ARG A 95 5.32 -6.80 -11.30
N LEU A 96 4.38 -6.57 -12.19
CA LEU A 96 4.24 -7.30 -13.45
C LEU A 96 4.18 -6.34 -14.63
N ARG A 97 4.75 -6.78 -15.75
CA ARG A 97 4.63 -6.11 -17.04
C ARG A 97 3.31 -6.47 -17.70
N ARG A 98 3.01 -5.81 -18.80
CA ARG A 98 1.76 -6.01 -19.54
C ARG A 98 1.59 -7.44 -20.04
N ASP A 99 2.68 -8.15 -20.34
CA ASP A 99 2.67 -9.55 -20.76
C ASP A 99 2.66 -10.54 -19.59
N ASP A 100 2.45 -10.03 -18.35
CA ASP A 100 2.49 -10.76 -17.09
C ASP A 100 3.87 -11.28 -16.69
N SER A 101 4.94 -10.86 -17.36
CA SER A 101 6.28 -11.18 -16.90
C SER A 101 6.63 -10.43 -15.63
N LEU A 102 7.40 -11.07 -14.77
CA LEU A 102 7.77 -10.53 -13.46
C LEU A 102 8.85 -9.47 -13.56
N ILE A 103 8.59 -8.27 -13.06
CA ILE A 103 9.63 -7.26 -12.80
C ILE A 103 10.37 -7.63 -11.52
N GLY A 104 9.64 -7.97 -10.46
CA GLY A 104 10.17 -8.39 -9.19
C GLY A 104 9.05 -8.63 -8.19
N ASP A 105 9.39 -9.31 -7.09
CA ASP A 105 8.51 -9.41 -5.95
C ASP A 105 9.22 -8.94 -4.68
N TYR A 106 8.48 -8.34 -3.77
CA TYR A 106 9.06 -7.58 -2.67
C TYR A 106 8.28 -7.75 -1.38
N ASP A 107 9.03 -7.79 -0.27
CA ASP A 107 8.45 -7.71 1.06
C ASP A 107 8.17 -6.24 1.40
N SER A 108 7.13 -6.03 2.19
CA SER A 108 6.78 -4.72 2.73
C SER A 108 6.03 -4.87 4.05
N LEU A 109 6.09 -3.84 4.87
CA LEU A 109 5.27 -3.73 6.08
C LEU A 109 4.37 -2.53 5.94
N TYR A 110 3.07 -2.75 6.01
CA TYR A 110 2.07 -1.68 5.95
C TYR A 110 1.52 -1.44 7.35
N ILE A 111 1.48 -0.18 7.76
CA ILE A 111 0.92 0.24 9.04
C ILE A 111 -0.38 0.96 8.75
N LEU A 112 -1.48 0.37 9.20
CA LEU A 112 -2.81 0.95 9.07
C LEU A 112 -3.25 1.53 10.40
N THR A 113 -3.99 2.63 10.34
CA THR A 113 -4.59 3.26 11.51
C THR A 113 -6.09 3.46 11.29
N HIS A 114 -6.84 3.39 12.39
CA HIS A 114 -8.24 3.74 12.39
C HIS A 114 -8.37 5.21 12.78
N ARG A 115 -8.81 6.01 11.84
CA ARG A 115 -8.92 7.46 11.96
C ARG A 115 -10.06 7.96 11.09
N ASP A 116 -10.79 8.97 11.55
CA ASP A 116 -11.88 9.56 10.78
C ASP A 116 -12.93 8.53 10.36
N GLY A 117 -13.21 7.55 11.25
CA GLY A 117 -14.20 6.52 11.01
C GLY A 117 -13.81 5.42 10.04
N ARG A 118 -12.53 5.33 9.64
CA ARG A 118 -12.07 4.32 8.69
C ARG A 118 -10.64 3.86 8.94
N TRP A 119 -10.32 2.68 8.45
CA TRP A 119 -8.94 2.20 8.35
C TRP A 119 -8.28 2.74 7.09
N GLY A 120 -7.02 3.15 7.22
CA GLY A 120 -6.22 3.64 6.11
C GLY A 120 -4.74 3.41 6.36
N VAL A 121 -3.96 3.36 5.28
CA VAL A 121 -2.52 3.14 5.34
C VAL A 121 -1.85 4.44 5.74
N LEU A 122 -1.21 4.45 6.92
CA LEU A 122 -0.48 5.62 7.41
C LEU A 122 1.00 5.57 7.04
N ALA A 123 1.59 4.39 7.00
CA ALA A 123 3.01 4.23 6.68
C ALA A 123 3.28 2.92 5.97
N ARG A 124 4.34 2.91 5.16
CA ARG A 124 4.83 1.72 4.47
C ARG A 124 6.34 1.64 4.61
N SER A 125 6.84 0.47 4.99
CA SER A 125 8.27 0.15 4.90
C SER A 125 8.42 -0.90 3.80
N SER A 126 9.14 -0.58 2.72
CA SER A 126 9.16 -1.40 1.52
C SER A 126 10.57 -1.72 1.05
N PHE A 127 10.74 -2.93 0.55
CA PHE A 127 11.95 -3.34 -0.17
C PHE A 127 11.79 -3.18 -1.69
N GLY A 128 10.60 -2.80 -2.17
CA GLY A 128 10.39 -2.41 -3.55
C GLY A 128 11.02 -1.05 -3.85
N PRO A 129 11.70 -0.90 -4.98
CA PRO A 129 12.30 0.37 -5.37
C PRO A 129 11.26 1.43 -5.74
#